data_bb0ef0996d7fa7b8dc4bfbb6bb1bda88
#
_entry.id   bb0ef0996d7fa7b8dc4bfbb6bb1bda88
#
_cell.length_a   1.000
_cell.length_b   1.000
_cell.length_c   1.000
_cell.angle_alpha   90.00
_cell.angle_beta   90.00
_cell.angle_gamma   90.00
#
_symmetry.space_group_name_H-M   'P 1'
#
loop_
_entity.id
_entity.type
_entity.pdbx_description
1 polymer ?
#
loop_
_entity_poly.entity_id
_entity_poly.type
_entity_poly.pdbx_seq_one_letter_code
_entity_poly.pdbx_strand_id
1 'polypeptide(L)'
;MTEWRKEYNPPVGLWHVPDPEAETALRLARDAGCVAGVISNSNGSVRSILEETGLAAHLQFILDSAVVGVEKPDPRIFLMGLAEARVAPGEAVYIGDLYSVDVLGARAAGIAAVLLDPGGVWGERDCPVARSLAGAVRLALG
;
A
#
# COMPACT_ATOMS: atom_id res chain seq x y z
N MET A 1 11.30 -9.19 -11.63
CA MET A 1 10.49 -7.96 -11.53
C MET A 1 9.92 -7.85 -10.14
N THR A 2 10.01 -6.70 -9.56
CA THR A 2 9.50 -6.48 -8.21
C THR A 2 8.10 -5.89 -8.30
N GLU A 3 7.16 -6.56 -7.68
CA GLU A 3 5.82 -6.05 -7.53
C GLU A 3 5.54 -5.72 -6.09
N TRP A 4 4.79 -4.65 -5.85
CA TRP A 4 4.52 -4.26 -4.49
C TRP A 4 3.18 -3.59 -4.35
N ARG A 5 2.67 -3.66 -3.13
CA ARG A 5 1.36 -3.18 -2.73
C ARG A 5 1.52 -1.92 -1.94
N LYS A 6 0.60 -1.03 -2.13
CA LYS A 6 0.56 0.20 -1.39
C LYS A 6 -0.73 0.25 -0.61
N GLU A 7 -0.60 0.41 0.69
CA GLU A 7 -1.72 0.73 1.55
C GLU A 7 -1.92 2.23 1.51
N TYR A 8 -3.13 2.65 1.21
CA TYR A 8 -3.48 4.05 1.25
C TYR A 8 -4.72 4.19 2.13
N ASN A 9 -4.51 4.57 3.38
CA ASN A 9 -5.56 4.58 4.39
C ASN A 9 -5.67 5.95 5.03
N PRO A 10 -6.27 6.92 4.33
CA PRO A 10 -6.39 8.28 4.82
C PRO A 10 -7.33 8.40 5.99
N PRO A 11 -7.11 9.36 6.89
CA PRO A 11 -8.10 9.68 7.89
C PRO A 11 -9.40 10.09 7.21
N VAL A 12 -10.51 9.54 7.68
CA VAL A 12 -11.83 9.88 7.17
C VAL A 12 -12.05 11.39 7.31
N GLY A 13 -12.45 12.03 6.23
CA GLY A 13 -12.71 13.46 6.22
C GLY A 13 -11.54 14.35 5.85
N LEU A 14 -10.32 13.84 5.82
CA LEU A 14 -9.14 14.60 5.40
C LEU A 14 -8.68 14.28 3.98
N TRP A 15 -9.47 13.53 3.29
CA TRP A 15 -9.10 12.84 2.06
C TRP A 15 -9.31 13.55 0.79
N HIS A 16 -9.67 14.80 0.87
CA HIS A 16 -9.96 15.58 -0.32
C HIS A 16 -8.71 16.22 -0.92
N VAL A 17 -7.61 16.16 -0.17
CA VAL A 17 -6.33 16.68 -0.64
C VAL A 17 -5.48 15.49 -1.06
N PRO A 18 -5.25 15.30 -2.37
CA PRO A 18 -4.37 14.23 -2.81
C PRO A 18 -2.97 14.46 -2.26
N ASP A 19 -2.31 13.38 -1.81
CA ASP A 19 -0.90 13.44 -1.47
C ASP A 19 -0.14 13.77 -2.76
N PRO A 20 0.52 14.93 -2.84
CA PRO A 20 1.21 15.30 -4.08
C PRO A 20 2.36 14.36 -4.43
N GLU A 21 2.84 13.57 -3.46
CA GLU A 21 3.89 12.60 -3.71
C GLU A 21 3.36 11.24 -4.14
N ALA A 22 2.07 10.97 -3.98
CA ALA A 22 1.50 9.67 -4.31
C ALA A 22 1.65 9.35 -5.80
N GLU A 23 1.33 10.30 -6.65
CA GLU A 23 1.49 10.10 -8.10
C GLU A 23 2.95 9.89 -8.48
N THR A 24 3.86 10.67 -7.91
CA THR A 24 5.30 10.52 -8.14
C THR A 24 5.76 9.13 -7.72
N ALA A 25 5.34 8.67 -6.55
CA ALA A 25 5.69 7.36 -6.04
C ALA A 25 5.19 6.24 -6.96
N LEU A 26 3.96 6.34 -7.43
CA LEU A 26 3.38 5.35 -8.34
C LEU A 26 4.09 5.33 -9.69
N ARG A 27 4.51 6.49 -10.18
CA ARG A 27 5.29 6.58 -11.42
C ARG A 27 6.67 5.96 -11.26
N LEU A 28 7.33 6.16 -10.11
CA LEU A 28 8.60 5.51 -9.81
C LEU A 28 8.49 3.99 -9.88
N ALA A 29 7.42 3.44 -9.30
CA ALA A 29 7.17 2.01 -9.33
C ALA A 29 6.95 1.52 -10.75
N ARG A 30 6.12 2.21 -11.52
CA ARG A 30 5.82 1.86 -12.90
C ARG A 30 7.08 1.89 -13.77
N ASP A 31 7.89 2.93 -13.63
CA ASP A 31 9.12 3.09 -14.41
C ASP A 31 10.14 2.01 -14.08
N ALA A 32 10.07 1.44 -12.89
CA ALA A 32 10.90 0.30 -12.49
C ALA A 32 10.32 -1.05 -12.92
N GLY A 33 9.20 -1.06 -13.63
CA GLY A 33 8.56 -2.29 -14.09
C GLY A 33 7.69 -2.96 -13.04
N CYS A 34 7.25 -2.25 -12.02
CA CYS A 34 6.42 -2.80 -10.95
C CYS A 34 4.94 -2.53 -11.19
N VAL A 35 4.11 -3.44 -10.71
CA VAL A 35 2.67 -3.26 -10.66
C VAL A 35 2.30 -2.74 -9.28
N ALA A 36 1.46 -1.72 -9.23
CA ALA A 36 1.00 -1.15 -7.96
C ALA A 36 -0.48 -1.42 -7.77
N GLY A 37 -0.86 -1.66 -6.50
CA GLY A 37 -2.25 -1.82 -6.10
C GLY A 37 -2.45 -1.25 -4.71
N VAL A 38 -3.71 -1.12 -4.30
CA VAL A 38 -4.09 -0.60 -2.99
C VAL A 38 -4.92 -1.62 -2.25
N ILE A 39 -4.58 -1.81 -0.97
CA ILE A 39 -5.39 -2.57 -0.02
C ILE A 39 -5.75 -1.62 1.11
N SER A 40 -7.03 -1.38 1.32
CA SER A 40 -7.49 -0.39 2.29
C SER A 40 -8.60 -0.96 3.18
N ASN A 41 -8.46 -0.72 4.49
CA ASN A 41 -9.57 -0.90 5.41
C ASN A 41 -10.45 0.34 5.30
N SER A 42 -11.57 0.21 4.61
CA SER A 42 -12.40 1.34 4.25
C SER A 42 -13.88 0.94 4.27
N ASN A 43 -14.74 1.88 3.93
CA ASN A 43 -16.20 1.70 3.95
C ASN A 43 -16.84 1.54 2.57
N GLY A 44 -16.05 1.18 1.57
CA GLY A 44 -16.52 1.02 0.20
C GLY A 44 -16.24 2.23 -0.69
N SER A 45 -15.64 3.29 -0.16
CA SER A 45 -15.44 4.55 -0.88
C SER A 45 -14.05 4.73 -1.48
N VAL A 46 -13.11 3.85 -1.18
CA VAL A 46 -11.70 4.06 -1.56
C VAL A 46 -11.53 4.14 -3.08
N ARG A 47 -12.25 3.32 -3.83
CA ARG A 47 -12.15 3.34 -5.30
C ARG A 47 -12.58 4.70 -5.86
N SER A 48 -13.72 5.23 -5.39
CA SER A 48 -14.20 6.54 -5.83
C SER A 48 -13.21 7.64 -5.51
N ILE A 49 -12.63 7.61 -4.33
CA ILE A 49 -11.63 8.61 -3.90
C ILE A 49 -10.40 8.55 -4.80
N LEU A 50 -9.91 7.35 -5.10
CA LEU A 50 -8.73 7.19 -5.94
C LEU A 50 -9.01 7.58 -7.40
N GLU A 51 -10.24 7.36 -7.87
CA GLU A 51 -10.65 7.81 -9.20
C GLU A 51 -10.72 9.33 -9.26
N GLU A 52 -11.30 9.97 -8.25
CA GLU A 52 -11.41 11.44 -8.20
C GLU A 52 -10.05 12.13 -8.16
N THR A 53 -9.08 11.52 -7.46
CA THR A 53 -7.73 12.08 -7.36
C THR A 53 -6.83 11.74 -8.55
N GLY A 54 -7.32 10.92 -9.47
CA GLY A 54 -6.54 10.47 -10.62
C GLY A 54 -5.55 9.35 -10.32
N LEU A 55 -5.46 8.90 -9.08
CA LEU A 55 -4.50 7.88 -8.68
C LEU A 55 -4.88 6.49 -9.20
N ALA A 56 -6.18 6.24 -9.39
CA ALA A 56 -6.66 4.94 -9.85
C ALA A 56 -6.05 4.55 -11.21
N ALA A 57 -5.72 5.53 -12.05
CA ALA A 57 -5.12 5.28 -13.37
C ALA A 57 -3.73 4.61 -13.26
N HIS A 58 -3.06 4.72 -12.12
CA HIS A 58 -1.74 4.14 -11.89
C HIS A 58 -1.81 2.79 -11.17
N LEU A 59 -3.00 2.31 -10.84
CA LEU A 59 -3.18 1.13 -10.02
C LEU A 59 -3.78 -0.02 -10.83
N GLN A 60 -3.26 -1.22 -10.62
CA GLN A 60 -3.79 -2.41 -11.26
C GLN A 60 -5.01 -2.95 -10.54
N PHE A 61 -5.08 -2.78 -9.22
CA PHE A 61 -6.22 -3.23 -8.44
C PHE A 61 -6.43 -2.32 -7.23
N ILE A 62 -7.65 -2.33 -6.72
CA ILE A 62 -8.04 -1.62 -5.51
C ILE A 62 -8.90 -2.57 -4.70
N LEU A 63 -8.43 -2.94 -3.50
CA LEU A 63 -9.18 -3.80 -2.58
C LEU A 63 -9.63 -2.97 -1.40
N ASP A 64 -10.94 -2.82 -1.27
CA ASP A 64 -11.59 -2.15 -0.16
C ASP A 64 -12.18 -3.23 0.75
N SER A 65 -11.86 -3.21 2.04
CA SER A 65 -12.29 -4.24 2.99
C SER A 65 -13.81 -4.41 3.04
N ALA A 66 -14.57 -3.33 2.91
CA ALA A 66 -16.02 -3.40 2.91
C ALA A 66 -16.57 -4.10 1.67
N VAL A 67 -15.85 -4.02 0.54
CA VAL A 67 -16.27 -4.65 -0.72
C VAL A 67 -15.90 -6.13 -0.75
N VAL A 68 -14.68 -6.46 -0.31
CA VAL A 68 -14.19 -7.84 -0.40
C VAL A 68 -14.55 -8.70 0.82
N GLY A 69 -15.02 -8.09 1.90
CA GLY A 69 -15.49 -8.81 3.09
C GLY A 69 -14.38 -9.29 4.02
N VAL A 70 -13.16 -8.84 3.83
CA VAL A 70 -12.00 -9.18 4.66
C VAL A 70 -11.20 -7.92 4.91
N GLU A 71 -10.69 -7.73 6.12
CA GLU A 71 -9.90 -6.54 6.46
C GLU A 71 -8.53 -6.89 7.02
N LYS A 72 -7.58 -5.96 6.89
CA LYS A 72 -6.28 -6.10 7.52
C LYS A 72 -6.44 -6.08 9.05
N PRO A 73 -5.65 -6.83 9.80
CA PRO A 73 -4.45 -7.57 9.41
C PRO A 73 -4.68 -9.01 8.95
N ASP A 74 -5.91 -9.38 8.62
CA ASP A 74 -6.19 -10.73 8.13
C ASP A 74 -5.35 -10.99 6.86
N PRO A 75 -4.49 -12.03 6.85
CA PRO A 75 -3.63 -12.27 5.70
C PRO A 75 -4.37 -12.56 4.40
N ARG A 76 -5.64 -12.96 4.48
CA ARG A 76 -6.42 -13.28 3.27
C ARG A 76 -6.55 -12.09 2.32
N ILE A 77 -6.67 -10.86 2.85
CA ILE A 77 -6.79 -9.69 1.98
C ILE A 77 -5.47 -9.42 1.24
N PHE A 78 -4.34 -9.68 1.89
CA PHE A 78 -3.04 -9.57 1.24
C PHE A 78 -2.85 -10.64 0.16
N LEU A 79 -3.31 -11.86 0.42
CA LEU A 79 -3.28 -12.94 -0.57
C LEU A 79 -4.15 -12.61 -1.78
N MET A 80 -5.29 -11.97 -1.57
CA MET A 80 -6.14 -11.48 -2.66
C MET A 80 -5.39 -10.47 -3.52
N GLY A 81 -4.64 -9.55 -2.90
CA GLY A 81 -3.81 -8.59 -3.62
C GLY A 81 -2.74 -9.26 -4.45
N LEU A 82 -2.08 -10.27 -3.90
CA LEU A 82 -1.07 -11.05 -4.66
C LEU A 82 -1.68 -11.71 -5.88
N ALA A 83 -2.87 -12.27 -5.74
CA ALA A 83 -3.57 -12.88 -6.85
C ALA A 83 -3.91 -11.86 -7.95
N GLU A 84 -4.35 -10.67 -7.55
CA GLU A 84 -4.65 -9.60 -8.50
C GLU A 84 -3.40 -9.13 -9.25
N ALA A 85 -2.27 -9.06 -8.56
CA ALA A 85 -1.01 -8.67 -9.18
C ALA A 85 -0.30 -9.82 -9.88
N ARG A 86 -0.74 -11.06 -9.64
CA ARG A 86 -0.16 -12.27 -10.22
C ARG A 86 1.30 -12.47 -9.85
N VAL A 87 1.59 -12.32 -8.57
CA VAL A 87 2.95 -12.48 -8.04
C VAL A 87 2.95 -13.36 -6.82
N ALA A 88 4.12 -13.92 -6.52
CA ALA A 88 4.36 -14.66 -5.29
C ALA A 88 4.65 -13.67 -4.15
N PRO A 89 4.44 -14.09 -2.88
CA PRO A 89 4.72 -13.21 -1.74
C PRO A 89 6.13 -12.63 -1.72
N GLY A 90 7.13 -13.42 -2.10
CA GLY A 90 8.52 -12.96 -2.12
C GLY A 90 8.84 -11.93 -3.20
N GLU A 91 7.90 -11.70 -4.13
CA GLU A 91 8.06 -10.73 -5.21
C GLU A 91 7.34 -9.42 -4.93
N ALA A 92 6.72 -9.27 -3.76
CA ALA A 92 5.92 -8.12 -3.42
C ALA A 92 6.46 -7.41 -2.18
N VAL A 93 6.23 -6.10 -2.11
CA VAL A 93 6.49 -5.29 -0.92
C VAL A 93 5.23 -4.51 -0.61
N TYR A 94 4.85 -4.49 0.66
CA TYR A 94 3.70 -3.73 1.14
C TYR A 94 4.17 -2.47 1.86
N ILE A 95 3.55 -1.35 1.57
CA ILE A 95 3.85 -0.08 2.23
C ILE A 95 2.61 0.37 2.98
N GLY A 96 2.73 0.57 4.29
CA GLY A 96 1.62 0.99 5.11
C GLY A 96 2.07 1.82 6.31
N ASP A 97 1.13 2.48 6.96
CA ASP A 97 1.41 3.43 8.04
C ASP A 97 1.06 2.92 9.44
N LEU A 98 0.50 1.73 9.54
CA LEU A 98 0.15 1.13 10.83
C LEU A 98 0.92 -0.17 11.02
N TYR A 99 1.77 -0.20 12.04
CA TYR A 99 2.65 -1.34 12.25
C TYR A 99 1.87 -2.64 12.45
N SER A 100 0.91 -2.67 13.38
CA SER A 100 0.19 -3.90 13.71
C SER A 100 -0.78 -4.36 12.62
N VAL A 101 -1.31 -3.44 11.86
CA VAL A 101 -2.29 -3.74 10.81
C VAL A 101 -1.59 -4.03 9.49
N ASP A 102 -0.66 -3.17 9.10
CA ASP A 102 -0.03 -3.23 7.78
C ASP A 102 1.22 -4.10 7.76
N VAL A 103 2.16 -3.83 8.66
CA VAL A 103 3.45 -4.55 8.66
C VAL A 103 3.25 -5.99 9.08
N LEU A 104 2.61 -6.21 10.24
CA LEU A 104 2.40 -7.56 10.74
C LEU A 104 1.42 -8.34 9.86
N GLY A 105 0.40 -7.67 9.32
CA GLY A 105 -0.53 -8.30 8.39
C GLY A 105 0.15 -8.79 7.12
N ALA A 106 0.97 -7.93 6.51
CA ALA A 106 1.72 -8.31 5.31
C ALA A 106 2.69 -9.46 5.58
N ARG A 107 3.39 -9.41 6.72
CA ARG A 107 4.30 -10.48 7.11
C ARG A 107 3.59 -11.82 7.30
N ALA A 108 2.38 -11.80 7.85
CA ALA A 108 1.59 -13.01 8.00
C ALA A 108 1.24 -13.65 6.65
N ALA A 109 1.22 -12.86 5.59
CA ALA A 109 1.02 -13.36 4.23
C ALA A 109 2.34 -13.65 3.49
N GLY A 110 3.48 -13.50 4.16
CA GLY A 110 4.79 -13.74 3.57
C GLY A 110 5.34 -12.59 2.74
N ILE A 111 4.79 -11.39 2.90
CA ILE A 111 5.16 -10.20 2.13
C ILE A 111 6.07 -9.31 2.97
N ALA A 112 7.18 -8.85 2.40
CA ALA A 112 8.03 -7.86 3.03
C ALA A 112 7.29 -6.52 3.14
N ALA A 113 7.54 -5.77 4.20
CA ALA A 113 6.81 -4.53 4.46
C ALA A 113 7.75 -3.38 4.76
N VAL A 114 7.34 -2.16 4.34
CA VAL A 114 7.96 -0.90 4.71
C VAL A 114 6.94 -0.09 5.50
N LEU A 115 7.34 0.40 6.67
CA LEU A 115 6.48 1.26 7.48
C LEU A 115 6.62 2.70 7.02
N LEU A 116 5.49 3.32 6.69
CA LEU A 116 5.44 4.73 6.33
C LEU A 116 5.17 5.54 7.59
N ASP A 117 6.12 6.37 7.98
CA ASP A 117 6.07 7.13 9.23
C ASP A 117 6.50 8.58 9.00
N PRO A 118 5.64 9.40 8.38
CA PRO A 118 5.99 10.79 8.05
C PRO A 118 6.35 11.63 9.28
N GLY A 119 5.69 11.38 10.41
CA GLY A 119 5.92 12.14 11.63
C GLY A 119 7.05 11.63 12.51
N GLY A 120 7.64 10.50 12.18
CA GLY A 120 8.68 9.88 13.03
C GLY A 120 8.14 9.39 14.38
N VAL A 121 6.85 9.06 14.44
CA VAL A 121 6.15 8.69 15.67
C VAL A 121 6.53 7.29 16.16
N TRP A 122 6.77 6.38 15.23
CA TRP A 122 7.00 4.97 15.55
C TRP A 122 8.40 4.68 16.07
N GLY A 123 9.39 5.56 15.75
CA GLY A 123 10.78 5.30 16.10
C GLY A 123 11.35 4.13 15.32
N GLU A 124 12.31 3.42 15.93
CA GLU A 124 12.92 2.25 15.30
C GLU A 124 12.00 1.05 15.39
N ARG A 125 11.95 0.29 14.30
CA ARG A 125 11.18 -0.94 14.18
C ARG A 125 12.03 -2.02 13.50
N ASP A 126 11.55 -3.26 13.56
CA ASP A 126 12.19 -4.42 12.93
C ASP A 126 11.87 -4.52 11.43
N CYS A 127 11.54 -3.41 10.81
CA CYS A 127 11.28 -3.30 9.38
C CYS A 127 11.82 -1.96 8.87
N PRO A 128 12.04 -1.82 7.56
CA PRO A 128 12.41 -0.53 6.99
C PRO A 128 11.33 0.51 7.27
N VAL A 129 11.75 1.73 7.58
CA VAL A 129 10.86 2.85 7.87
C VAL A 129 11.18 3.99 6.91
N ALA A 130 10.17 4.59 6.32
CA ALA A 130 10.31 5.72 5.41
C ALA A 130 9.45 6.89 5.88
N ARG A 131 9.90 8.11 5.60
CA ARG A 131 9.19 9.33 5.96
C ARG A 131 8.24 9.82 4.88
N SER A 132 8.38 9.32 3.66
CA SER A 132 7.53 9.68 2.54
C SER A 132 7.19 8.44 1.72
N LEU A 133 6.11 8.54 0.96
CA LEU A 133 5.72 7.45 0.08
C LEU A 133 6.79 7.22 -1.00
N ALA A 134 7.32 8.28 -1.59
CA ALA A 134 8.40 8.16 -2.58
C ALA A 134 9.64 7.51 -1.95
N GLY A 135 9.98 7.88 -0.72
CA GLY A 135 11.08 7.25 0.02
C GLY A 135 10.83 5.77 0.27
N ALA A 136 9.59 5.41 0.62
CA ALA A 136 9.22 4.00 0.82
C ALA A 136 9.38 3.21 -0.48
N VAL A 137 8.97 3.77 -1.60
CA VAL A 137 9.13 3.15 -2.92
C VAL A 137 10.60 2.91 -3.23
N ARG A 138 11.46 3.90 -2.99
CA ARG A 138 12.90 3.75 -3.22
C ARG A 138 13.50 2.63 -2.37
N LEU A 139 13.08 2.51 -1.10
CA LEU A 139 13.51 1.41 -0.25
C LEU A 139 13.04 0.07 -0.79
N ALA A 140 11.82 0.00 -1.28
CA ALA A 140 11.24 -1.23 -1.83
C ALA A 140 11.97 -1.67 -3.11
N LEU A 141 12.42 -0.72 -3.92
CA LEU A 141 13.12 -1.00 -5.18
C LEU A 141 14.60 -1.36 -4.95
N GLY A 142 15.08 -1.13 -3.78
CA GLY A 142 16.43 -1.48 -3.39
C GLY A 142 17.45 -0.48 -3.70
#